data_cc564b7f79fa4455985d4e61dcb938c0
#
_entry.id   cc564b7f79fa4455985d4e61dcb938c0
#
_cell.length_a   1.000
_cell.length_b   1.000
_cell.length_c   1.000
_cell.angle_alpha   90.00
_cell.angle_beta   90.00
_cell.angle_gamma   90.00
#
_symmetry.space_group_name_H-M   'P 1'
#
loop_
_entity.id
_entity.type
_entity.pdbx_description
1 polymer ?
#
loop_
_entity_poly.entity_id
_entity_poly.type
_entity_poly.pdbx_seq_one_letter_code
_entity_poly.pdbx_strand_id
1 'polypeptide(L)'
;MQVPVVTDLRKALFSHIQRMPMRWFHQTKVGRVISRMTSDVEDLRLGVQDVLFVSLVQIGQMAIAAAAMLWYDPVLFLIVLGLAPVIWFINQHFHKKLSVALRNMRESFSRITATLAESVVGIRVTQAFVRQDENARIFDDLAEDHSKFNTVVMKTHGQFLPLLELNSQIFIALMLIVGGSMGGLFAANLLH
;
A
#
# COMPACT_ATOMS: atom_id res chain seq x y z
N MET A 1 -10.06 -8.68 -16.72
CA MET A 1 -10.56 -7.85 -17.83
C MET A 1 -9.41 -6.95 -18.28
N GLN A 2 -8.86 -7.13 -19.48
CA GLN A 2 -7.79 -6.26 -19.97
C GLN A 2 -8.39 -4.92 -20.37
N VAL A 3 -7.88 -3.84 -19.81
CA VAL A 3 -8.32 -2.49 -20.17
C VAL A 3 -7.84 -2.24 -21.61
N PRO A 4 -8.71 -1.94 -22.58
CA PRO A 4 -8.34 -1.80 -24.00
C PRO A 4 -7.21 -0.77 -24.20
N VAL A 5 -7.18 0.28 -23.38
CA VAL A 5 -6.14 1.32 -23.40
C VAL A 5 -4.73 0.75 -23.18
N VAL A 6 -4.56 -0.23 -22.29
CA VAL A 6 -3.24 -0.85 -22.01
C VAL A 6 -2.77 -1.69 -23.19
N THR A 7 -3.69 -2.39 -23.84
CA THR A 7 -3.38 -3.17 -25.04
C THR A 7 -2.95 -2.26 -26.19
N ASP A 8 -3.63 -1.15 -26.37
CA ASP A 8 -3.30 -0.17 -27.41
C ASP A 8 -1.97 0.54 -27.11
N LEU A 9 -1.70 0.85 -25.84
CA LEU A 9 -0.41 1.38 -25.40
C LEU A 9 0.73 0.39 -25.71
N ARG A 10 0.56 -0.90 -25.40
CA ARG A 10 1.57 -1.93 -25.71
C ARG A 10 1.82 -2.04 -27.21
N LYS A 11 0.78 -2.01 -28.03
CA LYS A 11 0.90 -2.02 -29.50
C LYS A 11 1.63 -0.78 -30.01
N ALA A 12 1.29 0.40 -29.50
CA ALA A 12 1.94 1.64 -29.89
C ALA A 12 3.42 1.65 -29.49
N LEU A 13 3.76 1.24 -28.28
CA LEU A 13 5.14 1.09 -27.81
C LEU A 13 5.94 0.11 -28.66
N PHE A 14 5.36 -1.05 -28.93
CA PHE A 14 6.02 -2.06 -29.78
C PHE A 14 6.28 -1.54 -31.19
N SER A 15 5.28 -0.92 -31.82
CA SER A 15 5.42 -0.30 -33.14
C SER A 15 6.47 0.82 -33.15
N HIS A 16 6.53 1.63 -32.10
CA HIS A 16 7.51 2.69 -31.97
C HIS A 16 8.93 2.14 -31.85
N ILE A 17 9.14 1.14 -31.00
CA ILE A 17 10.45 0.49 -30.81
C ILE A 17 10.96 -0.12 -32.10
N GLN A 18 10.09 -0.76 -32.88
CA GLN A 18 10.48 -1.36 -34.18
C GLN A 18 10.94 -0.31 -35.24
N ARG A 19 10.55 0.95 -35.08
CA ARG A 19 10.95 2.04 -35.96
C ARG A 19 12.21 2.76 -35.50
N MET A 20 12.78 2.39 -34.33
CA MET A 20 13.98 3.02 -33.81
C MET A 20 15.22 2.62 -34.61
N PRO A 21 16.16 3.59 -34.85
CA PRO A 21 17.40 3.28 -35.56
C PRO A 21 18.31 2.35 -34.75
N MET A 22 19.10 1.51 -35.42
CA MET A 22 20.02 0.56 -34.77
C MET A 22 21.02 1.25 -33.82
N ARG A 23 21.41 2.50 -34.10
CA ARG A 23 22.25 3.29 -33.21
C ARG A 23 21.66 3.44 -31.79
N TRP A 24 20.34 3.54 -31.67
CA TRP A 24 19.66 3.63 -30.38
C TRP A 24 19.77 2.31 -29.59
N PHE A 25 19.65 1.15 -30.26
CA PHE A 25 19.81 -0.17 -29.63
C PHE A 25 21.23 -0.42 -29.14
N HIS A 26 22.25 0.12 -29.81
CA HIS A 26 23.64 0.03 -29.36
C HIS A 26 23.91 0.86 -28.08
N GLN A 27 23.16 1.92 -27.86
CA GLN A 27 23.29 2.80 -26.68
C GLN A 27 22.37 2.41 -25.52
N THR A 28 21.34 1.60 -25.78
CA THR A 28 20.33 1.26 -24.78
C THR A 28 20.40 -0.23 -24.46
N LYS A 29 20.49 -0.57 -23.17
CA LYS A 29 20.45 -1.98 -22.74
C LYS A 29 19.10 -2.58 -23.07
N VAL A 30 19.07 -3.68 -23.82
CA VAL A 30 17.86 -4.39 -24.25
C VAL A 30 16.94 -4.74 -23.07
N GLY A 31 17.52 -5.14 -21.92
CA GLY A 31 16.76 -5.43 -20.71
C GLY A 31 15.95 -4.23 -20.19
N ARG A 32 16.43 -2.99 -20.37
CA ARG A 32 15.68 -1.77 -20.01
C ARG A 32 14.48 -1.55 -20.93
N VAL A 33 14.61 -1.88 -22.19
CA VAL A 33 13.52 -1.79 -23.17
C VAL A 33 12.42 -2.80 -22.82
N ILE A 34 12.82 -4.03 -22.53
CA ILE A 34 11.89 -5.09 -22.13
C ILE A 34 11.17 -4.71 -20.81
N SER A 35 11.90 -4.23 -19.79
CA SER A 35 11.33 -3.78 -18.53
C SER A 35 10.28 -2.69 -18.74
N ARG A 36 10.55 -1.68 -19.58
CA ARG A 36 9.58 -0.63 -19.92
C ARG A 36 8.33 -1.14 -20.61
N MET A 37 8.45 -2.14 -21.47
CA MET A 37 7.30 -2.73 -22.16
C MET A 37 6.45 -3.63 -21.27
N THR A 38 7.04 -4.24 -20.26
CA THR A 38 6.36 -5.18 -19.37
C THR A 38 5.99 -4.54 -18.05
N SER A 39 6.99 -4.20 -17.21
CA SER A 39 6.78 -3.74 -15.84
C SER A 39 6.18 -2.34 -15.80
N ASP A 40 6.76 -1.36 -16.51
CA ASP A 40 6.29 0.03 -16.45
C ASP A 40 4.85 0.17 -16.97
N VAL A 41 4.49 -0.59 -18.02
CA VAL A 41 3.11 -0.62 -18.55
C VAL A 41 2.15 -1.27 -17.56
N GLU A 42 2.59 -2.31 -16.85
CA GLU A 42 1.78 -2.95 -15.81
C GLU A 42 1.60 -2.05 -14.59
N ASP A 43 2.67 -1.37 -14.14
CA ASP A 43 2.60 -0.39 -13.06
C ASP A 43 1.67 0.78 -13.41
N LEU A 44 1.69 1.21 -14.68
CA LEU A 44 0.79 2.24 -15.18
C LEU A 44 -0.67 1.76 -15.20
N ARG A 45 -0.91 0.49 -15.55
CA ARG A 45 -2.23 -0.14 -15.47
C ARG A 45 -2.75 -0.16 -14.04
N LEU A 46 -1.93 -0.63 -13.10
CA LEU A 46 -2.29 -0.65 -11.68
C LEU A 46 -2.52 0.76 -11.14
N GLY A 47 -1.67 1.72 -11.48
CA GLY A 47 -1.84 3.12 -11.08
C GLY A 47 -3.13 3.75 -11.58
N VAL A 48 -3.49 3.51 -12.84
CA VAL A 48 -4.75 4.06 -13.40
C VAL A 48 -5.96 3.32 -12.84
N GLN A 49 -5.94 2.00 -12.80
CA GLN A 49 -7.09 1.20 -12.40
C GLN A 49 -7.34 1.25 -10.89
N ASP A 50 -6.31 1.01 -10.09
CA ASP A 50 -6.47 0.83 -8.65
C ASP A 50 -6.35 2.16 -7.89
N VAL A 51 -5.56 3.11 -8.38
CA VAL A 51 -5.40 4.40 -7.72
C VAL A 51 -6.41 5.42 -8.24
N LEU A 52 -6.44 5.71 -9.53
CA LEU A 52 -7.30 6.76 -10.06
C LEU A 52 -8.78 6.38 -10.04
N PHE A 53 -9.12 5.20 -10.58
CA PHE A 53 -10.53 4.79 -10.68
C PHE A 53 -11.14 4.51 -9.30
N VAL A 54 -10.44 3.75 -8.46
CA VAL A 54 -10.92 3.45 -7.10
C VAL A 54 -11.02 4.73 -6.27
N SER A 55 -10.02 5.64 -6.35
CA SER A 55 -10.08 6.91 -5.63
C SER A 55 -11.24 7.79 -6.08
N LEU A 56 -11.51 7.85 -7.39
CA LEU A 56 -12.63 8.63 -7.93
C LEU A 56 -13.98 8.09 -7.44
N VAL A 57 -14.15 6.76 -7.45
CA VAL A 57 -15.37 6.11 -6.94
C VAL A 57 -15.53 6.36 -5.44
N GLN A 58 -14.45 6.23 -4.66
CA GLN A 58 -14.48 6.47 -3.20
C GLN A 58 -14.81 7.93 -2.87
N ILE A 59 -14.22 8.89 -3.58
CA ILE A 59 -14.55 10.32 -3.41
C ILE A 59 -16.02 10.58 -3.75
N GLY A 60 -16.50 9.99 -4.84
CA GLY A 60 -17.92 10.08 -5.22
C GLY A 60 -18.87 9.53 -4.15
N GLN A 61 -18.57 8.35 -3.62
CA GLN A 61 -19.33 7.75 -2.53
C GLN A 61 -19.31 8.60 -1.26
N MET A 62 -18.14 9.14 -0.89
CA MET A 62 -18.02 10.04 0.25
C MET A 62 -18.84 11.32 0.07
N ALA A 63 -18.80 11.92 -1.13
CA ALA A 63 -19.57 13.13 -1.43
C ALA A 63 -21.09 12.87 -1.36
N ILE A 64 -21.56 11.76 -1.92
CA ILE A 64 -22.99 11.39 -1.87
C ILE A 64 -23.41 11.11 -0.43
N ALA A 65 -22.62 10.35 0.34
CA ALA A 65 -22.90 10.07 1.74
C ALA A 65 -22.94 11.35 2.58
N ALA A 66 -21.97 12.25 2.40
CA ALA A 66 -21.92 13.53 3.09
C ALA A 66 -23.14 14.42 2.74
N ALA A 67 -23.52 14.49 1.48
CA ALA A 67 -24.70 15.25 1.04
C ALA A 67 -25.98 14.66 1.62
N ALA A 68 -26.13 13.35 1.61
CA ALA A 68 -27.28 12.68 2.21
C ALA A 68 -27.37 12.92 3.72
N MET A 69 -26.24 12.79 4.45
CA MET A 69 -26.20 13.06 5.90
C MET A 69 -26.55 14.53 6.20
N LEU A 70 -26.04 15.47 5.42
CA LEU A 70 -26.32 16.89 5.60
C LEU A 70 -27.80 17.22 5.37
N TRP A 71 -28.44 16.48 4.44
CA TRP A 71 -29.87 16.67 4.12
C TRP A 71 -30.79 16.05 5.16
N TYR A 72 -30.48 14.82 5.63
CA TYR A 72 -31.36 14.10 6.55
C TYR A 72 -31.10 14.46 8.02
N ASP A 73 -29.86 14.62 8.42
CA ASP A 73 -29.47 14.87 9.82
C ASP A 73 -28.14 15.61 9.93
N PRO A 74 -28.16 16.96 9.98
CA PRO A 74 -26.95 17.77 10.10
C PRO A 74 -26.19 17.56 11.40
N VAL A 75 -26.82 17.06 12.46
CA VAL A 75 -26.15 16.79 13.76
C VAL A 75 -25.25 15.59 13.62
N LEU A 76 -25.73 14.53 12.98
CA LEU A 76 -24.90 13.35 12.66
C LEU A 76 -23.71 13.70 11.76
N PHE A 77 -23.93 14.57 10.77
CA PHE A 77 -22.83 15.06 9.91
C PHE A 77 -21.75 15.79 10.71
N LEU A 78 -22.12 16.65 11.67
CA LEU A 78 -21.18 17.36 12.53
C LEU A 78 -20.37 16.40 13.42
N ILE A 79 -20.97 15.34 13.93
CA ILE A 79 -20.26 14.32 14.72
C ILE A 79 -19.21 13.62 13.85
N VAL A 80 -19.56 13.20 12.62
CA VAL A 80 -18.63 12.59 11.67
C VAL A 80 -17.48 13.54 11.36
N LEU A 81 -17.80 14.81 11.08
CA LEU A 81 -16.82 15.84 10.76
C LEU A 81 -15.87 16.09 11.95
N GLY A 82 -16.37 16.05 13.20
CA GLY A 82 -15.55 16.19 14.40
C GLY A 82 -14.62 15.00 14.66
N LEU A 83 -15.01 13.79 14.26
CA LEU A 83 -14.16 12.58 14.38
C LEU A 83 -13.11 12.47 13.27
N ALA A 84 -13.35 13.06 12.10
CA ALA A 84 -12.44 13.01 10.96
C ALA A 84 -10.99 13.46 11.29
N PRO A 85 -10.74 14.57 11.98
CA PRO A 85 -9.38 14.98 12.34
C PRO A 85 -8.68 14.00 13.30
N VAL A 86 -9.43 13.34 14.18
CA VAL A 86 -8.88 12.34 15.10
C VAL A 86 -8.36 11.14 14.31
N ILE A 87 -9.18 10.63 13.39
CA ILE A 87 -8.81 9.52 12.49
C ILE A 87 -7.61 9.90 11.63
N TRP A 88 -7.64 11.11 11.07
CA TRP A 88 -6.53 11.60 10.24
C TRP A 88 -5.21 11.65 11.02
N PHE A 89 -5.24 12.16 12.26
CA PHE A 89 -4.04 12.27 13.11
C PHE A 89 -3.49 10.88 13.47
N ILE A 90 -4.35 9.94 13.89
CA ILE A 90 -3.96 8.55 14.17
C ILE A 90 -3.32 7.94 12.94
N ASN A 91 -4.00 8.02 11.79
CA ASN A 91 -3.51 7.44 10.54
C ASN A 91 -2.16 8.04 10.11
N GLN A 92 -2.01 9.35 10.17
CA GLN A 92 -0.77 10.06 9.83
C GLN A 92 0.41 9.64 10.73
N HIS A 93 0.16 9.48 12.03
CA HIS A 93 1.19 9.07 12.98
C HIS A 93 1.68 7.63 12.70
N PHE A 94 0.74 6.70 12.58
CA PHE A 94 1.08 5.30 12.32
C PHE A 94 1.64 5.07 10.93
N HIS A 95 1.12 5.75 9.92
CA HIS A 95 1.63 5.65 8.55
C HIS A 95 3.11 6.03 8.45
N LYS A 96 3.54 7.08 9.14
CA LYS A 96 4.96 7.46 9.19
C LYS A 96 5.83 6.38 9.82
N LYS A 97 5.43 5.86 11.00
CA LYS A 97 6.15 4.78 11.69
C LYS A 97 6.22 3.52 10.84
N LEU A 98 5.10 3.11 10.27
CA LEU A 98 5.01 1.91 9.45
C LEU A 98 5.85 2.03 8.17
N SER A 99 5.83 3.19 7.51
CA SER A 99 6.63 3.43 6.30
C SER A 99 8.13 3.32 6.56
N VAL A 100 8.62 3.82 7.69
CA VAL A 100 10.03 3.70 8.08
C VAL A 100 10.37 2.23 8.38
N ALA A 101 9.54 1.55 9.17
CA ALA A 101 9.74 0.15 9.53
C ALA A 101 9.76 -0.76 8.28
N LEU A 102 8.83 -0.55 7.35
CA LEU A 102 8.78 -1.28 6.08
C LEU A 102 10.00 -1.02 5.19
N ARG A 103 10.51 0.21 5.18
CA ARG A 103 11.72 0.54 4.42
C ARG A 103 12.93 -0.23 4.96
N ASN A 104 13.12 -0.20 6.28
CA ASN A 104 14.23 -0.90 6.93
C ASN A 104 14.14 -2.42 6.73
N MET A 105 12.93 -2.98 6.81
CA MET A 105 12.68 -4.39 6.52
C MET A 105 13.03 -4.74 5.06
N ARG A 106 12.63 -3.93 4.08
CA ARG A 106 12.97 -4.14 2.67
C ARG A 106 14.48 -4.02 2.41
N GLU A 107 15.13 -3.08 3.06
CA GLU A 107 16.58 -2.91 2.95
C GLU A 107 17.34 -4.11 3.53
N SER A 108 16.93 -4.63 4.68
CA SER A 108 17.51 -5.85 5.26
C SER A 108 17.27 -7.07 4.38
N PHE A 109 16.08 -7.21 3.79
CA PHE A 109 15.78 -8.27 2.83
C PHE A 109 16.65 -8.19 1.57
N SER A 110 16.87 -6.97 1.06
CA SER A 110 17.76 -6.76 -0.08
C SER A 110 19.19 -7.19 0.22
N ARG A 111 19.68 -6.94 1.44
CA ARG A 111 21.02 -7.42 1.87
C ARG A 111 21.10 -8.94 1.90
N ILE A 112 20.10 -9.62 2.46
CA ILE A 112 20.03 -11.09 2.44
C ILE A 112 20.08 -11.63 1.01
N THR A 113 19.25 -11.06 0.12
CA THR A 113 19.16 -11.50 -1.27
C THR A 113 20.47 -11.27 -2.03
N ALA A 114 21.15 -10.16 -1.79
CA ALA A 114 22.46 -9.88 -2.39
C ALA A 114 23.52 -10.88 -1.91
N THR A 115 23.62 -11.11 -0.59
CA THR A 115 24.57 -12.08 -0.01
C THR A 115 24.29 -13.51 -0.48
N LEU A 116 23.01 -13.89 -0.60
CA LEU A 116 22.63 -15.19 -1.17
C LEU A 116 23.09 -15.32 -2.62
N ALA A 117 22.85 -14.31 -3.45
CA ALA A 117 23.28 -14.30 -4.84
C ALA A 117 24.81 -14.39 -4.96
N GLU A 118 25.55 -13.63 -4.16
CA GLU A 118 27.01 -13.68 -4.11
C GLU A 118 27.52 -15.06 -3.66
N SER A 119 26.91 -15.65 -2.64
CA SER A 119 27.26 -16.97 -2.12
C SER A 119 27.03 -18.07 -3.15
N VAL A 120 25.93 -18.00 -3.92
CA VAL A 120 25.65 -18.97 -4.99
C VAL A 120 26.64 -18.82 -6.15
N VAL A 121 26.94 -17.60 -6.58
CA VAL A 121 27.93 -17.34 -7.64
C VAL A 121 29.33 -17.75 -7.20
N GLY A 122 29.68 -17.46 -5.94
CA GLY A 122 31.01 -17.75 -5.33
C GLY A 122 31.14 -19.14 -4.74
N ILE A 123 30.17 -20.06 -4.90
CA ILE A 123 30.12 -21.34 -4.19
C ILE A 123 31.41 -22.19 -4.38
N ARG A 124 31.97 -22.17 -5.58
CA ARG A 124 33.23 -22.90 -5.88
C ARG A 124 34.40 -22.37 -5.08
N VAL A 125 34.47 -21.06 -4.89
CA VAL A 125 35.52 -20.41 -4.09
C VAL A 125 35.32 -20.74 -2.62
N THR A 126 34.11 -20.63 -2.13
CA THR A 126 33.77 -20.98 -0.73
C THR A 126 34.14 -22.43 -0.41
N GLN A 127 33.84 -23.37 -1.31
CA GLN A 127 34.18 -24.78 -1.15
C GLN A 127 35.68 -25.03 -1.25
N ALA A 128 36.36 -24.37 -2.19
CA ALA A 128 37.80 -24.53 -2.36
C ALA A 128 38.60 -24.05 -1.15
N PHE A 129 38.14 -23.02 -0.45
CA PHE A 129 38.76 -22.47 0.75
C PHE A 129 38.16 -22.99 2.07
N VAL A 130 37.22 -23.94 2.01
CA VAL A 130 36.53 -24.54 3.18
C VAL A 130 35.92 -23.46 4.10
N ARG A 131 35.24 -22.48 3.52
CA ARG A 131 34.66 -21.34 4.26
C ARG A 131 33.12 -21.39 4.35
N GLN A 132 32.52 -22.58 4.31
CA GLN A 132 31.07 -22.77 4.37
C GLN A 132 30.48 -22.25 5.69
N ASP A 133 31.15 -22.57 6.82
CA ASP A 133 30.67 -22.17 8.16
C ASP A 133 30.72 -20.67 8.36
N GLU A 134 31.75 -20.00 7.83
CA GLU A 134 31.80 -18.52 7.89
C GLU A 134 30.73 -17.86 7.05
N ASN A 135 30.47 -18.36 5.84
CA ASN A 135 29.35 -17.87 5.01
C ASN A 135 28.01 -18.13 5.66
N ALA A 136 27.82 -19.29 6.29
CA ALA A 136 26.59 -19.58 7.03
C ALA A 136 26.39 -18.60 8.20
N ARG A 137 27.44 -18.30 8.96
CA ARG A 137 27.38 -17.33 10.06
C ARG A 137 26.99 -15.92 9.58
N ILE A 138 27.60 -15.46 8.49
CA ILE A 138 27.24 -14.16 7.90
C ILE A 138 25.79 -14.13 7.47
N PHE A 139 25.29 -15.21 6.90
CA PHE A 139 23.89 -15.32 6.51
C PHE A 139 22.95 -15.33 7.72
N ASP A 140 23.30 -16.05 8.78
CA ASP A 140 22.53 -16.11 10.02
C ASP A 140 22.43 -14.72 10.70
N ASP A 141 23.54 -13.97 10.76
CA ASP A 141 23.55 -12.60 11.29
C ASP A 141 22.59 -11.68 10.51
N LEU A 142 22.60 -11.77 9.17
CA LEU A 142 21.71 -11.00 8.31
C LEU A 142 20.23 -11.43 8.47
N ALA A 143 19.99 -12.72 8.62
CA ALA A 143 18.65 -13.28 8.83
C ALA A 143 18.08 -12.85 10.19
N GLU A 144 18.91 -12.83 11.24
CA GLU A 144 18.55 -12.35 12.57
C GLU A 144 18.18 -10.86 12.52
N ASP A 145 18.97 -10.02 11.85
CA ASP A 145 18.68 -8.61 11.67
C ASP A 145 17.37 -8.38 10.92
N HIS A 146 17.14 -9.14 9.85
CA HIS A 146 15.86 -9.08 9.13
C HIS A 146 14.67 -9.46 10.02
N SER A 147 14.82 -10.50 10.84
CA SER A 147 13.81 -10.92 11.80
C SER A 147 13.48 -9.82 12.81
N LYS A 148 14.48 -9.06 13.30
CA LYS A 148 14.28 -7.91 14.18
C LYS A 148 13.45 -6.82 13.50
N PHE A 149 13.80 -6.45 12.24
CA PHE A 149 13.04 -5.45 11.48
C PHE A 149 11.62 -5.92 11.17
N ASN A 150 11.44 -7.17 10.80
CA ASN A 150 10.12 -7.77 10.57
C ASN A 150 9.26 -7.73 11.84
N THR A 151 9.85 -8.03 13.00
CA THR A 151 9.17 -7.94 14.30
C THR A 151 8.70 -6.52 14.62
N VAL A 152 9.50 -5.50 14.27
CA VAL A 152 9.08 -4.09 14.43
C VAL A 152 7.89 -3.76 13.53
N VAL A 153 7.89 -4.23 12.28
CA VAL A 153 6.75 -4.06 11.35
C VAL A 153 5.50 -4.73 11.92
N MET A 154 5.62 -5.99 12.37
CA MET A 154 4.49 -6.74 12.93
C MET A 154 3.92 -6.08 14.19
N LYS A 155 4.77 -5.61 15.10
CA LYS A 155 4.35 -4.88 16.30
C LYS A 155 3.63 -3.57 15.95
N THR A 156 4.18 -2.80 15.00
CA THR A 156 3.58 -1.54 14.56
C THR A 156 2.23 -1.78 13.91
N HIS A 157 2.13 -2.79 13.06
CA HIS A 157 0.88 -3.18 12.39
C HIS A 157 -0.16 -3.71 13.39
N GLY A 158 0.28 -4.55 14.35
CA GLY A 158 -0.58 -5.10 15.40
C GLY A 158 -1.11 -4.06 16.39
N GLN A 159 -0.45 -2.92 16.54
CA GLN A 159 -0.96 -1.77 17.31
C GLN A 159 -1.91 -0.89 16.51
N PHE A 160 -1.67 -0.76 15.22
CA PHE A 160 -2.44 0.11 14.33
C PHE A 160 -3.85 -0.44 14.05
N LEU A 161 -3.97 -1.74 13.75
CA LEU A 161 -5.25 -2.35 13.40
C LEU A 161 -6.31 -2.24 14.52
N PRO A 162 -6.01 -2.58 15.79
CA PRO A 162 -6.99 -2.43 16.88
C PRO A 162 -7.41 -0.97 17.11
N LEU A 163 -6.51 0.00 16.89
CA LEU A 163 -6.86 1.41 17.02
C LEU A 163 -7.84 1.89 15.93
N LEU A 164 -7.68 1.42 14.70
CA LEU A 164 -8.63 1.68 13.63
C LEU A 164 -9.99 1.04 13.93
N GLU A 165 -9.97 -0.17 14.45
CA GLU A 165 -11.19 -0.91 14.78
C GLU A 165 -11.94 -0.28 15.95
N LEU A 166 -11.24 0.09 17.02
CA LEU A 166 -11.81 0.86 18.15
C LEU A 166 -12.45 2.17 17.69
N ASN A 167 -11.79 2.89 16.79
CA ASN A 167 -12.33 4.14 16.27
C ASN A 167 -13.62 3.89 15.47
N SER A 168 -13.67 2.84 14.66
CA SER A 168 -14.89 2.42 13.96
C SER A 168 -16.01 2.05 14.93
N GLN A 169 -15.71 1.31 16.00
CA GLN A 169 -16.69 0.92 17.03
C GLN A 169 -17.22 2.13 17.81
N ILE A 170 -16.34 3.07 18.18
CA ILE A 170 -16.76 4.33 18.84
C ILE A 170 -17.68 5.14 17.93
N PHE A 171 -17.34 5.22 16.62
CA PHE A 171 -18.16 5.89 15.64
C PHE A 171 -19.57 5.27 15.55
N ILE A 172 -19.67 3.94 15.42
CA ILE A 172 -20.94 3.21 15.38
C ILE A 172 -21.73 3.43 16.67
N ALA A 173 -21.08 3.35 17.83
CA ALA A 173 -21.73 3.58 19.11
C ALA A 173 -22.30 4.99 19.22
N LEU A 174 -21.54 6.02 18.85
CA LEU A 174 -22.00 7.41 18.82
C LEU A 174 -23.19 7.61 17.87
N MET A 175 -23.12 7.01 16.68
CA MET A 175 -24.22 7.05 15.71
C MET A 175 -25.50 6.41 16.26
N LEU A 176 -25.39 5.27 16.93
CA LEU A 176 -26.56 4.59 17.54
C LEU A 176 -27.14 5.38 18.70
N ILE A 177 -26.28 5.95 19.57
CA ILE A 177 -26.75 6.73 20.74
C ILE A 177 -27.47 8.01 20.26
N VAL A 178 -26.82 8.77 19.40
CA VAL A 178 -27.37 10.05 18.92
C VAL A 178 -28.57 9.83 18.00
N GLY A 179 -28.45 8.95 17.01
CA GLY A 179 -29.55 8.62 16.09
C GLY A 179 -30.75 7.99 16.81
N GLY A 180 -30.49 7.10 17.80
CA GLY A 180 -31.54 6.48 18.61
C GLY A 180 -32.25 7.46 19.53
N SER A 181 -31.50 8.42 20.13
CA SER A 181 -32.11 9.45 20.98
C SER A 181 -32.98 10.44 20.18
N MET A 182 -32.56 10.80 18.98
CA MET A 182 -33.35 11.69 18.09
C MET A 182 -34.55 10.96 17.51
N GLY A 183 -34.46 9.70 17.13
CA GLY A 183 -35.55 8.87 16.68
C GLY A 183 -36.61 8.66 17.79
N GLY A 184 -36.18 8.47 19.03
CA GLY A 184 -37.05 8.39 20.19
C GLY A 184 -37.81 9.68 20.49
N LEU A 185 -37.15 10.84 20.36
CA LEU A 185 -37.80 12.18 20.49
C LEU A 185 -38.80 12.43 19.36
N PHE A 186 -38.53 12.01 18.14
CA PHE A 186 -39.44 12.15 17.00
C PHE A 186 -40.67 11.26 17.16
N ALA A 187 -40.50 10.03 17.61
CA ALA A 187 -41.62 9.13 17.92
C ALA A 187 -42.47 9.61 19.07
N ALA A 188 -41.89 10.20 20.11
CA ALA A 188 -42.62 10.78 21.24
C ALA A 188 -43.42 12.02 20.83
N ASN A 189 -42.91 12.86 19.91
CA ASN A 189 -43.64 14.04 19.37
C ASN A 189 -44.77 13.68 18.40
N LEU A 190 -44.74 12.49 17.79
CA LEU A 190 -45.81 12.00 16.91
C LEU A 190 -46.99 11.37 17.67
N LEU A 191 -46.81 11.04 18.93
CA LEU A 191 -47.84 10.43 19.80
C LEU A 191 -48.54 11.44 20.71
N HIS A 192 -48.18 12.70 20.64
CA HIS A 192 -48.84 13.86 21.24
C HIS A 192 -49.49 14.74 20.17
#